data_667696761e3975ef058393d9128f3c27
#
_entry.id   667696761e3975ef058393d9128f3c27
#
_cell.length_a   1.000
_cell.length_b   1.000
_cell.length_c   1.000
_cell.angle_alpha   90.00
_cell.angle_beta   90.00
_cell.angle_gamma   90.00
#
_symmetry.space_group_name_H-M   'P 1'
#
loop_
_entity.id
_entity.type
_entity.pdbx_description
1 polymer ?
#
loop_
_entity_poly.entity_id
_entity_poly.type
_entity_poly.pdbx_seq_one_letter_code
_entity_poly.pdbx_strand_id
1 'polypeptide(L)'
;MKIKSGTKNGARAGAPTEIKPVSFRPGRRPRKSPSPLKWFIASTLGALLVLLGVAAWFVFTARQVVIRIEPEPEKISIESGLAAPKIGAYYLMRPGEYTLEATRQCFELLNERFVVSDDKNQILKYSMAKLPGRLSFQTHRSDQPSVLLEETQVYIDGREVKKSQVQELAVTAGRHVVEIRAEKYQDLRDEIEVQGCGIHQKFDFALVPAWSDITIDSIPDNATVQVDGKAVGSTPTTLELLAGDHNIELKTERFKPWRTRLAVEANRPQVLETVKLQPADGTLTLQTNPSGANIMLSNTFAGQTPTTLNLSADTAHLIQLSKVGYETETREVTVASAASKTLTIKLSPKLGIIHLVVAPADAEIIVDGKPKGKVPRQLRLIAVEHRLEIQKKGYQPYRTRIT
;
A
#
# COMPACT_ATOMS: atom_id res chain seq x y z
N MET A 1 42.61 6.44 86.84
CA MET A 1 43.99 6.54 87.43
C MET A 1 44.08 7.83 88.18
N LYS A 2 44.41 7.67 89.54
CA LYS A 2 44.89 8.68 90.49
C LYS A 2 43.97 9.86 90.80
N ILE A 3 43.25 9.83 92.02
CA ILE A 3 43.76 9.89 93.38
C ILE A 3 44.37 11.26 93.67
N LYS A 4 43.81 11.92 94.59
CA LYS A 4 44.17 12.28 95.98
C LYS A 4 43.74 13.72 96.27
N SER A 5 42.89 13.92 97.26
CA SER A 5 43.18 14.02 98.71
C SER A 5 43.88 15.34 99.00
N GLY A 6 43.49 16.01 99.96
CA GLY A 6 43.34 15.93 101.34
C GLY A 6 43.23 17.33 101.94
N THR A 7 42.41 17.36 102.94
CA THR A 7 42.75 17.65 104.33
C THR A 7 43.50 18.97 104.66
N LYS A 8 43.06 19.78 105.54
CA LYS A 8 42.96 19.79 106.99
C LYS A 8 42.82 21.21 107.54
N ASN A 9 41.97 21.29 108.50
CA ASN A 9 42.15 21.87 109.84
C ASN A 9 42.62 23.31 110.08
N GLY A 10 41.89 23.92 110.95
CA GLY A 10 42.45 24.87 111.92
C GLY A 10 41.42 25.72 112.66
N ALA A 11 41.07 25.24 113.82
CA ALA A 11 40.33 25.98 114.82
C ALA A 11 41.14 27.11 115.43
N ARG A 12 40.57 28.19 115.87
CA ARG A 12 40.82 28.89 117.13
C ARG A 12 39.72 29.90 117.42
N ALA A 13 39.26 29.75 118.52
CA ALA A 13 38.59 30.31 119.65
C ALA A 13 38.67 31.88 119.79
N GLY A 14 37.59 32.40 120.18
CA GLY A 14 37.29 33.17 121.41
C GLY A 14 37.42 34.66 121.43
N ALA A 15 36.35 35.24 121.75
CA ALA A 15 36.17 36.10 122.86
C ALA A 15 35.11 37.19 122.55
N PRO A 16 34.62 37.96 123.46
CA PRO A 16 33.23 37.91 123.80
C PRO A 16 32.41 39.10 123.37
N THR A 17 31.14 38.86 123.35
CA THR A 17 29.98 39.59 123.17
C THR A 17 29.87 40.99 123.76
N GLU A 18 29.48 41.94 122.99
CA GLU A 18 28.84 43.15 123.42
C GLU A 18 27.43 43.25 122.83
N ILE A 19 26.37 43.24 123.68
CA ILE A 19 24.93 43.33 123.33
C ILE A 19 24.53 44.78 123.22
N LYS A 20 24.18 45.23 122.04
CA LYS A 20 23.56 46.52 121.80
C LYS A 20 22.04 46.36 121.67
N PRO A 21 21.19 47.26 122.17
CA PRO A 21 19.77 47.08 122.19
C PRO A 21 19.20 47.25 120.78
N VAL A 22 18.31 46.35 120.34
CA VAL A 22 17.60 46.37 119.12
C VAL A 22 16.33 47.15 119.24
N SER A 23 16.13 48.18 118.43
CA SER A 23 14.91 48.94 118.37
C SER A 23 13.83 48.17 117.55
N PHE A 24 12.72 47.84 118.18
CA PHE A 24 11.55 47.24 117.55
C PHE A 24 10.94 48.20 116.53
N ARG A 25 10.99 47.85 115.25
CA ARG A 25 10.18 48.41 114.18
C ARG A 25 8.98 47.46 113.85
N PRO A 26 7.70 47.96 113.83
CA PRO A 26 6.60 47.06 113.52
C PRO A 26 6.70 46.48 112.08
N GLY A 27 6.58 45.18 111.97
CA GLY A 27 6.69 44.48 110.70
C GLY A 27 5.55 44.83 109.70
N ARG A 28 5.94 45.36 108.60
CA ARG A 28 5.04 45.37 107.43
C ARG A 28 4.63 43.93 107.07
N ARG A 29 3.33 43.65 107.07
CA ARG A 29 2.75 42.39 106.57
C ARG A 29 3.27 42.12 105.17
N PRO A 30 3.80 40.94 104.81
CA PRO A 30 4.17 40.64 103.42
C PRO A 30 2.89 40.59 102.55
N ARG A 31 2.88 41.41 101.49
CA ARG A 31 1.91 41.24 100.38
C ARG A 31 2.19 39.84 99.82
N LYS A 32 1.17 38.96 99.93
CA LYS A 32 1.18 37.68 99.20
C LYS A 32 1.26 37.98 97.70
N SER A 33 2.41 37.79 97.05
CA SER A 33 2.56 37.72 95.64
C SER A 33 1.69 36.59 95.14
N PRO A 34 0.92 36.72 94.06
CA PRO A 34 0.16 35.64 93.50
C PRO A 34 1.19 34.60 93.01
N SER A 35 1.04 33.30 93.44
CA SER A 35 1.90 32.23 93.05
C SER A 35 1.95 32.15 91.54
N PRO A 36 3.16 32.10 90.90
CA PRO A 36 3.38 32.01 89.44
C PRO A 36 2.58 30.86 88.80
N LEU A 37 2.34 29.80 89.58
CA LEU A 37 1.55 28.62 89.08
C LEU A 37 0.06 29.00 88.77
N LYS A 38 -0.58 29.91 89.59
CA LYS A 38 -1.97 30.32 89.22
C LYS A 38 -2.03 31.17 87.96
N TRP A 39 -0.99 31.93 87.66
CA TRP A 39 -0.88 32.72 86.42
C TRP A 39 -0.61 31.82 85.21
N PHE A 40 0.24 30.83 85.42
CA PHE A 40 0.45 29.78 84.34
C PHE A 40 -0.82 28.99 84.07
N ILE A 41 -1.54 28.56 85.10
CA ILE A 41 -2.80 27.82 84.92
C ILE A 41 -3.88 28.76 84.31
N ALA A 42 -3.97 29.99 84.66
CA ALA A 42 -4.95 30.95 84.11
C ALA A 42 -4.62 31.32 82.66
N SER A 43 -3.28 31.44 82.29
CA SER A 43 -2.87 31.73 80.91
C SER A 43 -3.03 30.50 80.00
N THR A 44 -2.75 29.29 80.51
CA THR A 44 -2.97 28.04 79.74
C THR A 44 -4.45 27.75 79.52
N LEU A 45 -5.32 28.00 80.49
CA LEU A 45 -6.77 27.87 80.39
C LEU A 45 -7.33 28.91 79.44
N GLY A 46 -6.87 30.17 79.49
CA GLY A 46 -7.21 31.21 78.53
C GLY A 46 -6.84 30.92 77.12
N ALA A 47 -5.57 30.40 76.91
CA ALA A 47 -5.10 29.96 75.61
C ALA A 47 -5.93 28.77 75.06
N LEU A 48 -6.30 27.83 75.96
CA LEU A 48 -7.15 26.69 75.55
C LEU A 48 -8.56 27.16 75.14
N LEU A 49 -9.16 28.10 75.89
CA LEU A 49 -10.47 28.66 75.53
C LEU A 49 -10.45 29.44 74.20
N VAL A 50 -9.38 30.19 73.94
CA VAL A 50 -9.19 30.87 72.66
C VAL A 50 -9.03 29.85 71.52
N LEU A 51 -8.25 28.81 71.72
CA LEU A 51 -8.06 27.70 70.76
C LEU A 51 -9.39 27.00 70.51
N LEU A 52 -10.20 26.70 71.52
CA LEU A 52 -11.52 26.10 71.38
C LEU A 52 -12.49 27.06 70.66
N GLY A 53 -12.42 28.33 70.96
CA GLY A 53 -13.22 29.36 70.27
C GLY A 53 -12.89 29.46 68.79
N VAL A 54 -11.61 29.46 68.41
CA VAL A 54 -11.10 29.43 67.05
C VAL A 54 -11.53 28.16 66.34
N ALA A 55 -11.39 27.02 66.99
CA ALA A 55 -11.77 25.72 66.47
C ALA A 55 -13.30 25.64 66.22
N ALA A 56 -14.12 26.12 67.18
CA ALA A 56 -15.57 26.18 67.02
C ALA A 56 -15.96 27.11 65.86
N TRP A 57 -15.38 28.33 65.82
CA TRP A 57 -15.62 29.27 64.74
C TRP A 57 -15.24 28.69 63.38
N PHE A 58 -14.09 27.94 63.27
CA PHE A 58 -13.69 27.24 62.06
C PHE A 58 -14.71 26.18 61.67
N VAL A 59 -15.15 25.31 62.60
CA VAL A 59 -16.12 24.24 62.32
C VAL A 59 -17.49 24.83 61.88
N PHE A 60 -17.94 25.92 62.47
CA PHE A 60 -19.22 26.57 62.09
C PHE A 60 -19.18 27.33 60.74
N THR A 61 -17.98 27.76 60.32
CA THR A 61 -17.81 28.50 59.04
C THR A 61 -17.30 27.66 57.90
N ALA A 62 -16.75 26.47 58.18
CA ALA A 62 -16.27 25.54 57.15
C ALA A 62 -17.42 24.85 56.41
N ARG A 63 -17.16 24.49 55.17
CA ARG A 63 -18.04 23.72 54.26
C ARG A 63 -17.49 22.30 54.13
N GLN A 64 -18.40 21.34 53.92
CA GLN A 64 -17.98 19.94 53.68
C GLN A 64 -17.67 19.76 52.19
N VAL A 65 -16.46 19.42 51.86
CA VAL A 65 -15.99 19.14 50.49
C VAL A 65 -15.54 17.70 50.40
N VAL A 66 -16.19 16.94 49.52
CA VAL A 66 -15.77 15.58 49.18
C VAL A 66 -14.97 15.65 47.93
N ILE A 67 -13.70 15.23 47.94
CA ILE A 67 -12.82 15.14 46.78
C ILE A 67 -12.69 13.67 46.43
N ARG A 68 -13.21 13.31 45.23
CA ARG A 68 -13.06 11.97 44.65
C ARG A 68 -12.06 12.04 43.53
N ILE A 69 -11.03 11.24 43.62
CA ILE A 69 -9.97 11.14 42.59
C ILE A 69 -9.91 9.68 42.14
N GLU A 70 -10.03 9.46 40.87
CA GLU A 70 -9.94 8.12 40.25
C GLU A 70 -8.70 8.04 39.35
N PRO A 71 -7.86 7.01 39.55
CA PRO A 71 -7.84 6.05 40.64
C PRO A 71 -7.42 6.71 41.97
N GLU A 72 -7.69 6.04 43.11
CA GLU A 72 -7.36 6.58 44.44
C GLU A 72 -5.86 6.92 44.54
N PRO A 73 -5.47 8.16 44.84
CA PRO A 73 -4.08 8.58 44.90
C PRO A 73 -3.38 8.05 46.17
N GLU A 74 -2.07 7.86 46.08
CA GLU A 74 -1.22 7.47 47.22
C GLU A 74 -1.01 8.65 48.16
N LYS A 75 -0.89 9.84 47.65
CA LYS A 75 -0.72 11.07 48.40
C LYS A 75 -1.55 12.17 47.87
N ILE A 76 -2.24 12.88 48.78
CA ILE A 76 -2.98 14.08 48.47
C ILE A 76 -2.42 15.23 49.30
N SER A 77 -2.17 16.36 48.69
CA SER A 77 -1.83 17.63 49.31
C SER A 77 -2.83 18.70 48.85
N ILE A 78 -3.29 19.49 49.81
CA ILE A 78 -4.16 20.65 49.51
C ILE A 78 -3.44 21.87 49.98
N GLU A 79 -3.04 22.70 49.07
CA GLU A 79 -2.34 23.95 49.38
C GLU A 79 -3.35 25.12 49.37
N SER A 80 -3.36 25.85 50.44
CA SER A 80 -4.05 27.11 50.58
C SER A 80 -3.51 27.89 51.74
N GLY A 81 -3.80 29.18 51.83
CA GLY A 81 -3.52 30.00 53.02
C GLY A 81 -4.37 29.62 54.26
N LEU A 82 -5.25 28.64 54.15
CA LEU A 82 -6.23 28.25 55.18
C LEU A 82 -6.14 26.73 55.43
N ALA A 83 -6.34 26.32 56.70
CA ALA A 83 -6.34 24.89 57.03
C ALA A 83 -7.51 24.14 56.36
N ALA A 84 -7.23 22.94 55.85
CA ALA A 84 -8.21 22.03 55.25
C ALA A 84 -8.17 20.65 55.93
N PRO A 85 -8.57 20.54 57.22
CA PRO A 85 -8.52 19.27 57.95
C PRO A 85 -9.46 18.23 57.32
N LYS A 86 -8.94 16.99 57.10
CA LYS A 86 -9.72 15.85 56.64
C LYS A 86 -10.39 15.15 57.81
N ILE A 87 -11.70 14.97 57.76
CA ILE A 87 -12.49 14.24 58.77
C ILE A 87 -13.25 13.14 58.08
N GLY A 88 -12.80 11.94 58.22
CA GLY A 88 -13.39 10.79 57.53
C GLY A 88 -13.31 10.94 55.99
N ALA A 89 -14.43 10.96 55.30
CA ALA A 89 -14.51 11.02 53.85
C ALA A 89 -14.53 12.44 53.25
N TYR A 90 -14.55 13.49 54.10
CA TYR A 90 -14.68 14.87 53.64
C TYR A 90 -13.62 15.78 54.26
N TYR A 91 -13.36 16.89 53.56
CA TYR A 91 -12.50 17.98 54.06
C TYR A 91 -13.41 19.09 54.58
N LEU A 92 -13.02 19.71 55.72
CA LEU A 92 -13.62 20.93 56.17
C LEU A 92 -12.82 22.12 55.64
N MET A 93 -13.43 22.86 54.74
CA MET A 93 -12.77 23.95 54.00
C MET A 93 -13.64 25.25 54.11
N ARG A 94 -12.96 26.37 54.17
CA ARG A 94 -13.64 27.66 54.10
C ARG A 94 -13.83 28.06 52.63
N PRO A 95 -14.84 28.86 52.31
CA PRO A 95 -14.96 29.43 50.98
C PRO A 95 -13.66 30.13 50.55
N GLY A 96 -13.17 29.84 49.33
CA GLY A 96 -11.92 30.38 48.82
C GLY A 96 -11.28 29.48 47.75
N GLU A 97 -10.11 29.88 47.27
CA GLU A 97 -9.35 29.16 46.28
C GLU A 97 -8.37 28.20 46.92
N TYR A 98 -8.24 27.02 46.37
CA TYR A 98 -7.37 25.95 46.82
C TYR A 98 -6.70 25.31 45.62
N THR A 99 -5.49 24.75 45.84
CA THR A 99 -4.78 23.92 44.86
C THR A 99 -4.73 22.49 45.37
N LEU A 100 -5.24 21.57 44.60
CA LEU A 100 -5.19 20.13 44.83
C LEU A 100 -3.97 19.54 44.12
N GLU A 101 -3.09 18.94 44.88
CA GLU A 101 -2.05 18.11 44.32
C GLU A 101 -2.27 16.65 44.71
N ALA A 102 -2.28 15.76 43.75
CA ALA A 102 -2.38 14.34 44.04
C ALA A 102 -1.33 13.56 43.22
N THR A 103 -0.68 12.60 43.90
CA THR A 103 0.35 11.77 43.28
C THR A 103 0.01 10.29 43.44
N ARG A 104 0.27 9.55 42.38
CA ARG A 104 0.20 8.10 42.34
C ARG A 104 1.25 7.57 41.40
N GLN A 105 1.86 6.44 41.76
CA GLN A 105 2.82 5.77 40.89
C GLN A 105 2.18 5.45 39.54
N CYS A 106 2.88 5.71 38.43
CA CYS A 106 2.41 5.49 37.07
C CYS A 106 1.33 6.43 36.56
N PHE A 107 1.03 7.50 37.26
CA PHE A 107 0.08 8.53 36.87
C PHE A 107 0.75 9.90 36.83
N GLU A 108 0.21 10.77 36.00
CA GLU A 108 0.65 12.17 35.95
C GLU A 108 0.29 12.88 37.26
N LEU A 109 1.11 13.84 37.67
CA LEU A 109 0.81 14.69 38.81
C LEU A 109 -0.50 15.45 38.52
N LEU A 110 -1.53 15.18 39.32
CA LEU A 110 -2.74 16.00 39.32
C LEU A 110 -2.45 17.26 40.09
N ASN A 111 -2.51 18.40 39.40
CA ASN A 111 -2.36 19.74 40.00
C ASN A 111 -3.48 20.63 39.45
N GLU A 112 -4.55 20.79 40.28
CA GLU A 112 -5.75 21.47 39.86
C GLU A 112 -6.15 22.55 40.88
N ARG A 113 -6.57 23.72 40.39
CA ARG A 113 -7.13 24.79 41.21
C ARG A 113 -8.64 24.64 41.26
N PHE A 114 -9.19 24.76 42.47
CA PHE A 114 -10.62 24.70 42.65
C PHE A 114 -11.09 25.76 43.64
N VAL A 115 -12.33 26.16 43.54
CA VAL A 115 -12.97 27.13 44.40
C VAL A 115 -14.00 26.44 45.27
N VAL A 116 -13.91 26.64 46.59
CA VAL A 116 -14.94 26.23 47.52
C VAL A 116 -15.98 27.35 47.63
N SER A 117 -17.22 27.05 47.24
CA SER A 117 -18.35 27.98 47.31
C SER A 117 -19.01 28.00 48.70
N ASP A 118 -20.03 28.81 48.85
CA ASP A 118 -20.83 28.88 50.10
C ASP A 118 -21.80 27.70 50.27
N ASP A 119 -21.86 26.77 49.31
CA ASP A 119 -22.69 25.58 49.42
C ASP A 119 -22.22 24.66 50.54
N LYS A 120 -23.15 24.13 51.30
CA LYS A 120 -22.83 23.30 52.49
C LYS A 120 -22.13 22.01 52.17
N ASN A 121 -22.44 21.41 51.01
CA ASN A 121 -21.86 20.12 50.57
C ASN A 121 -21.42 20.23 49.12
N GLN A 122 -20.13 20.05 48.85
CA GLN A 122 -19.57 20.04 47.52
C GLN A 122 -18.91 18.69 47.24
N ILE A 123 -19.11 18.17 46.02
CA ILE A 123 -18.42 16.95 45.53
C ILE A 123 -17.61 17.34 44.30
N LEU A 124 -16.32 17.27 44.44
CA LEU A 124 -15.34 17.48 43.35
C LEU A 124 -14.86 16.14 42.87
N LYS A 125 -14.89 15.93 41.55
CA LYS A 125 -14.44 14.68 40.91
C LYS A 125 -13.28 15.01 39.99
N TYR A 126 -12.19 14.29 40.16
CA TYR A 126 -10.99 14.38 39.33
C TYR A 126 -10.58 12.98 38.84
N SER A 127 -9.94 12.95 37.69
CA SER A 127 -9.30 11.73 37.16
C SER A 127 -7.82 11.97 36.94
N MET A 128 -6.99 11.02 37.30
CA MET A 128 -5.54 11.07 37.04
C MET A 128 -5.26 10.38 35.71
N ALA A 129 -4.53 11.05 34.80
CA ALA A 129 -4.04 10.44 33.59
C ALA A 129 -2.90 9.49 33.86
N LYS A 130 -2.93 8.32 33.26
CA LYS A 130 -1.82 7.37 33.33
C LYS A 130 -0.63 7.88 32.53
N LEU A 131 0.57 7.75 33.05
CA LEU A 131 1.78 8.11 32.31
C LEU A 131 1.86 7.33 31.00
N PRO A 132 2.31 7.94 29.89
CA PRO A 132 2.41 7.28 28.60
C PRO A 132 3.38 6.06 28.68
N GLY A 133 3.14 5.09 27.80
CA GLY A 133 4.07 4.00 27.53
C GLY A 133 5.07 4.41 26.46
N ARG A 134 6.13 3.64 26.32
CA ARG A 134 7.12 3.79 25.25
C ARG A 134 6.98 2.63 24.28
N LEU A 135 6.81 2.93 23.00
CA LEU A 135 6.59 1.92 21.97
C LEU A 135 7.76 1.90 20.99
N SER A 136 8.09 0.71 20.54
CA SER A 136 8.92 0.51 19.35
C SER A 136 8.23 -0.45 18.40
N PHE A 137 8.38 -0.17 17.10
CA PHE A 137 7.76 -0.94 16.03
C PHE A 137 8.83 -1.58 15.16
N GLN A 138 8.64 -2.84 14.86
CA GLN A 138 9.43 -3.57 13.88
C GLN A 138 8.47 -4.19 12.86
N THR A 139 8.85 -4.17 11.60
CA THR A 139 8.04 -4.71 10.50
C THR A 139 8.88 -5.67 9.67
N HIS A 140 8.27 -6.78 9.28
CA HIS A 140 8.92 -7.81 8.48
C HIS A 140 7.93 -8.37 7.44
N ARG A 141 8.46 -9.10 6.47
CA ARG A 141 7.62 -9.80 5.50
C ARG A 141 6.93 -10.99 6.15
N SER A 142 5.65 -11.20 5.83
CA SER A 142 4.86 -12.31 6.39
C SER A 142 5.34 -13.68 5.90
N ASP A 143 5.83 -13.77 4.67
CA ASP A 143 6.34 -14.98 4.04
C ASP A 143 7.83 -15.24 4.34
N GLN A 144 8.58 -14.21 4.75
CA GLN A 144 10.00 -14.26 5.09
C GLN A 144 10.28 -13.41 6.33
N PRO A 145 10.03 -13.91 7.55
CA PRO A 145 10.17 -13.13 8.80
C PRO A 145 11.57 -12.59 9.07
N SER A 146 12.60 -13.13 8.44
CA SER A 146 13.98 -12.64 8.54
C SER A 146 14.24 -11.34 7.75
N VAL A 147 13.34 -10.98 6.83
CA VAL A 147 13.45 -9.78 6.00
C VAL A 147 12.71 -8.63 6.67
N LEU A 148 13.49 -7.71 7.25
CA LEU A 148 12.97 -6.49 7.87
C LEU A 148 12.64 -5.45 6.79
N LEU A 149 11.57 -4.70 7.02
CA LEU A 149 11.13 -3.62 6.15
C LEU A 149 11.52 -2.28 6.79
N GLU A 150 12.44 -1.56 6.15
CA GLU A 150 12.97 -0.29 6.69
C GLU A 150 12.12 0.93 6.27
N GLU A 151 11.43 0.83 5.13
CA GLU A 151 10.62 1.92 4.57
C GLU A 151 9.14 1.68 4.78
N THR A 152 8.72 1.81 6.05
CA THR A 152 7.32 1.69 6.42
C THR A 152 6.82 3.01 7.01
N GLN A 153 5.58 3.35 6.70
CA GLN A 153 4.85 4.46 7.30
C GLN A 153 3.95 3.90 8.39
N VAL A 154 4.17 4.37 9.62
CA VAL A 154 3.39 3.96 10.79
C VAL A 154 2.45 5.09 11.19
N TYR A 155 1.20 4.77 11.43
CA TYR A 155 0.18 5.70 11.93
C TYR A 155 -0.39 5.16 13.24
N ILE A 156 -0.62 6.03 14.21
CA ILE A 156 -1.34 5.73 15.45
C ILE A 156 -2.53 6.66 15.55
N ASP A 157 -3.72 6.08 15.67
CA ASP A 157 -4.99 6.83 15.69
C ASP A 157 -5.11 7.82 14.53
N GLY A 158 -4.63 7.42 13.35
CA GLY A 158 -4.64 8.22 12.13
C GLY A 158 -3.57 9.33 12.06
N ARG A 159 -2.65 9.41 13.03
CA ARG A 159 -1.52 10.36 13.02
C ARG A 159 -0.24 9.67 12.63
N GLU A 160 0.45 10.21 11.64
CA GLU A 160 1.73 9.68 11.18
C GLU A 160 2.82 9.80 12.24
N VAL A 161 3.53 8.70 12.47
CA VAL A 161 4.69 8.63 13.37
C VAL A 161 5.95 8.93 12.56
N LYS A 162 6.71 9.94 12.95
CA LYS A 162 7.97 10.27 12.29
C LYS A 162 8.97 9.10 12.39
N LYS A 163 9.70 8.83 11.32
CA LYS A 163 10.70 7.74 11.25
C LYS A 163 11.69 7.75 12.43
N SER A 164 12.07 8.93 12.92
CA SER A 164 12.93 9.08 14.11
C SER A 164 12.29 8.67 15.43
N GLN A 165 10.98 8.54 15.48
CA GLN A 165 10.21 8.21 16.68
C GLN A 165 9.75 6.75 16.74
N VAL A 166 9.88 5.99 15.63
CA VAL A 166 9.41 4.60 15.52
C VAL A 166 10.05 3.67 16.56
N GLN A 167 11.25 3.99 17.02
CA GLN A 167 11.98 3.19 18.01
C GLN A 167 11.71 3.60 19.47
N GLU A 168 11.16 4.78 19.71
CA GLU A 168 10.91 5.28 21.06
C GLU A 168 9.77 6.31 21.09
N LEU A 169 8.57 5.84 20.79
CA LEU A 169 7.38 6.68 20.73
C LEU A 169 6.64 6.67 22.07
N ALA A 170 6.41 7.84 22.63
CA ALA A 170 5.55 7.99 23.81
C ALA A 170 4.07 8.02 23.38
N VAL A 171 3.27 7.08 23.87
CA VAL A 171 1.84 6.97 23.58
C VAL A 171 1.06 6.84 24.89
N THR A 172 -0.09 7.48 24.99
CA THR A 172 -0.99 7.40 26.14
C THR A 172 -1.34 5.94 26.46
N ALA A 173 -1.64 5.66 27.72
CA ALA A 173 -2.08 4.32 28.11
C ALA A 173 -3.50 4.05 27.61
N GLY A 174 -3.76 2.84 27.11
CA GLY A 174 -5.07 2.43 26.58
C GLY A 174 -4.99 1.75 25.24
N ARG A 175 -6.13 1.63 24.57
CA ARG A 175 -6.24 1.04 23.23
C ARG A 175 -5.98 2.08 22.16
N HIS A 176 -5.19 1.69 21.18
CA HIS A 176 -4.81 2.51 20.05
C HIS A 176 -4.88 1.69 18.77
N VAL A 177 -5.28 2.34 17.68
CA VAL A 177 -5.27 1.72 16.35
C VAL A 177 -3.96 2.04 15.68
N VAL A 178 -3.23 1.01 15.28
CA VAL A 178 -2.00 1.11 14.47
C VAL A 178 -2.34 0.80 13.03
N GLU A 179 -1.94 1.67 12.12
CA GLU A 179 -1.94 1.41 10.69
C GLU A 179 -0.51 1.46 10.18
N ILE A 180 -0.13 0.45 9.39
CA ILE A 180 1.21 0.36 8.79
C ILE A 180 1.06 0.23 7.29
N ARG A 181 1.75 1.07 6.54
CA ARG A 181 1.78 1.11 5.08
C ARG A 181 3.20 0.99 4.58
N ALA A 182 3.39 0.20 3.54
CA ALA A 182 4.64 0.08 2.83
C ALA A 182 4.37 -0.11 1.34
N GLU A 183 5.27 0.40 0.49
CA GLU A 183 5.16 0.23 -0.95
C GLU A 183 5.14 -1.25 -1.32
N LYS A 184 4.23 -1.66 -2.18
CA LYS A 184 4.00 -3.05 -2.62
C LYS A 184 3.55 -4.03 -1.53
N TYR A 185 3.08 -3.56 -0.38
CA TYR A 185 2.50 -4.40 0.66
C TYR A 185 1.03 -4.03 0.89
N GLN A 186 0.27 -4.95 1.45
CA GLN A 186 -1.08 -4.67 1.90
C GLN A 186 -1.02 -3.79 3.15
N ASP A 187 -1.90 -2.79 3.24
CA ASP A 187 -2.05 -1.97 4.43
C ASP A 187 -2.46 -2.86 5.60
N LEU A 188 -1.73 -2.77 6.71
CA LEU A 188 -2.04 -3.47 7.94
C LEU A 188 -2.75 -2.50 8.88
N ARG A 189 -3.83 -2.96 9.49
CA ARG A 189 -4.52 -2.25 10.56
C ARG A 189 -4.79 -3.20 11.70
N ASP A 190 -4.31 -2.81 12.91
CA ASP A 190 -4.42 -3.62 14.11
C ASP A 190 -4.69 -2.75 15.33
N GLU A 191 -5.16 -3.34 16.41
CA GLU A 191 -5.43 -2.69 17.68
C GLU A 191 -4.41 -3.13 18.72
N ILE A 192 -3.70 -2.18 19.34
CA ILE A 192 -2.73 -2.44 20.37
C ILE A 192 -3.17 -1.88 21.72
N GLU A 193 -2.78 -2.53 22.80
CA GLU A 193 -2.97 -2.05 24.17
C GLU A 193 -1.66 -1.49 24.73
N VAL A 194 -1.65 -0.19 25.03
CA VAL A 194 -0.50 0.48 25.63
C VAL A 194 -0.62 0.46 27.16
N GLN A 195 0.32 -0.19 27.82
CA GLN A 195 0.30 -0.34 29.28
C GLN A 195 0.54 0.96 30.04
N GLY A 196 1.24 1.91 29.44
CA GLY A 196 1.62 3.16 30.07
C GLY A 196 2.78 3.01 31.05
N CYS A 197 2.89 3.94 32.02
CA CYS A 197 3.88 3.87 33.12
C CYS A 197 5.35 3.89 32.67
N GLY A 198 5.65 4.44 31.47
CA GLY A 198 7.00 4.42 30.91
C GLY A 198 7.47 3.03 30.47
N ILE A 199 6.60 2.02 30.51
CA ILE A 199 6.94 0.67 30.10
C ILE A 199 7.22 0.66 28.60
N HIS A 200 8.37 0.06 28.23
CA HIS A 200 8.74 -0.12 26.84
C HIS A 200 8.13 -1.41 26.29
N GLN A 201 7.25 -1.27 25.27
CA GLN A 201 6.62 -2.36 24.57
C GLN A 201 7.14 -2.39 23.13
N LYS A 202 7.56 -3.56 22.68
CA LYS A 202 7.96 -3.80 21.30
C LYS A 202 6.83 -4.51 20.56
N PHE A 203 6.40 -3.94 19.45
CA PHE A 203 5.42 -4.53 18.54
C PHE A 203 6.12 -4.96 17.25
N ASP A 204 5.81 -6.18 16.81
CA ASP A 204 6.35 -6.80 15.61
C ASP A 204 5.22 -7.14 14.66
N PHE A 205 5.24 -6.56 13.45
CA PHE A 205 4.15 -6.68 12.48
C PHE A 205 4.60 -7.33 11.18
N ALA A 206 3.84 -8.34 10.77
CA ALA A 206 4.04 -9.05 9.52
C ALA A 206 3.23 -8.43 8.40
N LEU A 207 3.87 -7.80 7.42
CA LEU A 207 3.21 -7.24 6.24
C LEU A 207 3.10 -8.27 5.13
N VAL A 208 1.90 -8.40 4.56
CA VAL A 208 1.63 -9.30 3.45
C VAL A 208 2.02 -8.63 2.15
N PRO A 209 2.89 -9.24 1.32
CA PRO A 209 3.19 -8.71 -0.01
C PRO A 209 1.91 -8.52 -0.83
N ALA A 210 1.76 -7.36 -1.46
CA ALA A 210 0.66 -7.07 -2.39
C ALA A 210 1.00 -7.49 -3.82
N TRP A 211 2.03 -8.29 -4.02
CA TRP A 211 2.51 -8.80 -5.29
C TRP A 211 2.71 -10.32 -5.25
N SER A 212 2.98 -10.90 -6.40
CA SER A 212 3.34 -12.31 -6.53
C SER A 212 4.33 -12.54 -7.66
N ASP A 213 5.09 -13.63 -7.55
CA ASP A 213 6.00 -14.10 -8.59
C ASP A 213 5.21 -14.78 -9.70
N ILE A 214 5.39 -14.33 -10.94
CA ILE A 214 4.80 -14.89 -12.14
C ILE A 214 5.89 -15.39 -13.04
N THR A 215 5.96 -16.72 -13.24
CA THR A 215 6.90 -17.34 -14.16
C THR A 215 6.26 -17.50 -15.53
N ILE A 216 6.92 -16.97 -16.56
CA ILE A 216 6.45 -16.97 -17.96
C ILE A 216 7.52 -17.62 -18.84
N ASP A 217 7.08 -18.59 -19.64
CA ASP A 217 7.93 -19.31 -20.58
C ASP A 217 7.27 -19.37 -21.96
N SER A 218 8.09 -19.50 -23.03
CA SER A 218 7.59 -19.61 -24.41
C SER A 218 8.46 -20.46 -25.32
N ILE A 219 7.85 -20.96 -26.39
CA ILE A 219 8.52 -21.56 -27.51
C ILE A 219 8.19 -20.75 -28.77
N PRO A 220 9.21 -20.14 -29.43
CA PRO A 220 10.64 -20.11 -29.05
C PRO A 220 10.92 -19.27 -27.82
N ASP A 221 12.07 -19.51 -27.20
CA ASP A 221 12.60 -18.68 -26.10
C ASP A 221 12.93 -17.26 -26.58
N ASN A 222 13.26 -16.40 -25.61
CA ASN A 222 13.65 -15.00 -25.84
C ASN A 222 12.53 -14.13 -26.47
N ALA A 223 11.28 -14.52 -26.26
CA ALA A 223 10.18 -13.63 -26.60
C ALA A 223 10.14 -12.45 -25.61
N THR A 224 10.07 -11.23 -26.10
CA THR A 224 9.91 -10.03 -25.28
C THR A 224 8.59 -10.10 -24.54
N VAL A 225 8.66 -10.02 -23.20
CA VAL A 225 7.49 -9.95 -22.31
C VAL A 225 7.09 -8.49 -22.08
N GLN A 226 5.87 -8.17 -22.40
CA GLN A 226 5.26 -6.87 -22.07
C GLN A 226 4.14 -7.11 -21.07
N VAL A 227 4.13 -6.28 -20.02
CA VAL A 227 3.06 -6.22 -19.01
C VAL A 227 2.45 -4.84 -19.09
N ASP A 228 1.14 -4.76 -19.31
CA ASP A 228 0.39 -3.50 -19.45
C ASP A 228 1.03 -2.52 -20.45
N GLY A 229 1.58 -3.06 -21.54
CA GLY A 229 2.22 -2.31 -22.62
C GLY A 229 3.68 -1.91 -22.35
N LYS A 230 4.26 -2.25 -21.20
CA LYS A 230 5.68 -1.97 -20.88
C LYS A 230 6.50 -3.25 -21.02
N ALA A 231 7.63 -3.19 -21.73
CA ALA A 231 8.58 -4.30 -21.80
C ALA A 231 9.28 -4.48 -20.45
N VAL A 232 9.23 -5.69 -19.92
CA VAL A 232 9.74 -6.01 -18.57
C VAL A 232 10.81 -7.14 -18.58
N GLY A 233 11.00 -7.82 -19.71
CA GLY A 233 12.00 -8.88 -19.83
C GLY A 233 11.80 -9.73 -21.07
N SER A 234 12.39 -10.92 -21.08
CA SER A 234 12.26 -11.93 -22.14
C SER A 234 12.11 -13.31 -21.53
N THR A 235 11.35 -14.20 -22.20
CA THR A 235 11.14 -15.57 -21.77
C THR A 235 12.41 -16.46 -21.89
N PRO A 236 12.65 -17.41 -20.97
CA PRO A 236 11.91 -17.61 -19.72
C PRO A 236 12.26 -16.55 -18.66
N THR A 237 11.27 -16.09 -17.89
CA THR A 237 11.48 -15.09 -16.84
C THR A 237 10.49 -15.24 -15.69
N THR A 238 10.89 -14.78 -14.50
CA THR A 238 10.00 -14.62 -13.35
C THR A 238 9.91 -13.15 -13.02
N LEU A 239 8.69 -12.62 -12.89
CA LEU A 239 8.37 -11.22 -12.68
C LEU A 239 7.57 -11.05 -11.41
N GLU A 240 7.90 -10.04 -10.60
CA GLU A 240 7.07 -9.59 -9.49
C GLU A 240 5.97 -8.67 -10.02
N LEU A 241 4.72 -9.13 -9.99
CA LEU A 241 3.55 -8.34 -10.41
C LEU A 241 2.64 -8.07 -9.22
N LEU A 242 2.16 -6.84 -9.10
CA LEU A 242 1.17 -6.47 -8.09
C LEU A 242 -0.12 -7.29 -8.27
N ALA A 243 -0.86 -7.48 -7.19
CA ALA A 243 -2.17 -8.12 -7.27
C ALA A 243 -3.13 -7.28 -8.13
N GLY A 244 -3.89 -7.96 -8.97
CA GLY A 244 -4.81 -7.34 -9.92
C GLY A 244 -4.78 -7.99 -11.29
N ASP A 245 -5.46 -7.37 -12.23
CA ASP A 245 -5.51 -7.83 -13.62
C ASP A 245 -4.43 -7.17 -14.46
N HIS A 246 -3.61 -7.99 -15.11
CA HIS A 246 -2.54 -7.55 -15.99
C HIS A 246 -2.73 -8.08 -17.41
N ASN A 247 -2.40 -7.27 -18.40
CA ASN A 247 -2.35 -7.67 -19.79
C ASN A 247 -0.92 -8.11 -20.13
N ILE A 248 -0.74 -9.40 -20.40
CA ILE A 248 0.54 -9.97 -20.80
C ILE A 248 0.58 -10.09 -22.32
N GLU A 249 1.65 -9.59 -22.93
CA GLU A 249 1.91 -9.76 -24.36
C GLU A 249 3.32 -10.33 -24.57
N LEU A 250 3.41 -11.40 -25.38
CA LEU A 250 4.68 -11.98 -25.81
C LEU A 250 4.90 -11.64 -27.29
N LYS A 251 6.07 -11.07 -27.60
CA LYS A 251 6.48 -10.69 -28.94
C LYS A 251 7.86 -11.24 -29.26
N THR A 252 7.98 -11.84 -30.44
CA THR A 252 9.28 -12.17 -31.03
C THR A 252 9.20 -12.04 -32.54
N GLU A 253 10.32 -11.84 -33.20
CA GLU A 253 10.39 -11.75 -34.65
C GLU A 253 9.81 -13.00 -35.29
N ARG A 254 9.14 -12.83 -36.42
CA ARG A 254 8.55 -13.91 -37.24
C ARG A 254 7.41 -14.68 -36.55
N PHE A 255 6.93 -14.28 -35.37
CA PHE A 255 5.80 -14.91 -34.72
C PHE A 255 4.65 -13.92 -34.51
N LYS A 256 3.43 -14.43 -34.43
CA LYS A 256 2.27 -13.65 -34.09
C LYS A 256 2.34 -13.26 -32.61
N PRO A 257 2.05 -12.00 -32.24
CA PRO A 257 1.97 -11.62 -30.84
C PRO A 257 0.91 -12.46 -30.10
N TRP A 258 1.31 -13.03 -28.96
CA TRP A 258 0.39 -13.73 -28.08
C TRP A 258 -0.03 -12.81 -26.97
N ARG A 259 -1.30 -12.81 -26.59
CA ARG A 259 -1.86 -11.95 -25.55
C ARG A 259 -2.79 -12.72 -24.65
N THR A 260 -2.71 -12.40 -23.35
CA THR A 260 -3.65 -12.91 -22.36
C THR A 260 -3.87 -11.87 -21.26
N ARG A 261 -4.99 -11.99 -20.54
CA ARG A 261 -5.23 -11.29 -19.29
C ARG A 261 -4.97 -12.26 -18.15
N LEU A 262 -4.14 -11.83 -17.20
CA LEU A 262 -3.73 -12.60 -16.04
C LEU A 262 -4.23 -11.90 -14.78
N ALA A 263 -5.02 -12.60 -13.97
CA ALA A 263 -5.36 -12.15 -12.63
C ALA A 263 -4.27 -12.62 -11.66
N VAL A 264 -3.57 -11.67 -11.04
CA VAL A 264 -2.53 -11.94 -10.05
C VAL A 264 -3.15 -11.84 -8.66
N GLU A 265 -3.01 -12.91 -7.87
CA GLU A 265 -3.39 -12.92 -6.46
C GLU A 265 -2.15 -12.59 -5.60
N ALA A 266 -2.33 -11.73 -4.59
CA ALA A 266 -1.25 -11.36 -3.68
C ALA A 266 -0.64 -12.58 -2.97
N ASN A 267 0.67 -12.63 -2.87
CA ASN A 267 1.43 -13.67 -2.18
C ASN A 267 1.10 -15.11 -2.66
N ARG A 268 0.75 -15.26 -3.95
CA ARG A 268 0.44 -16.56 -4.56
C ARG A 268 1.20 -16.73 -5.86
N PRO A 269 2.41 -17.32 -5.85
CA PRO A 269 3.20 -17.53 -7.06
C PRO A 269 2.44 -18.35 -8.11
N GLN A 270 2.56 -17.95 -9.38
CA GLN A 270 1.90 -18.61 -10.50
C GLN A 270 2.92 -18.93 -11.58
N VAL A 271 2.79 -20.09 -12.20
CA VAL A 271 3.57 -20.49 -13.35
C VAL A 271 2.60 -20.63 -14.53
N LEU A 272 2.79 -19.80 -15.55
CA LEU A 272 2.01 -19.92 -16.77
C LEU A 272 2.48 -21.19 -17.54
N GLU A 273 1.53 -21.87 -18.19
CA GLU A 273 1.90 -22.92 -19.14
C GLU A 273 2.80 -22.35 -20.25
N THR A 274 3.80 -23.13 -20.67
CA THR A 274 4.71 -22.71 -21.73
C THR A 274 3.94 -22.33 -23.00
N VAL A 275 4.04 -21.07 -23.39
CA VAL A 275 3.30 -20.50 -24.53
C VAL A 275 3.97 -20.86 -25.85
N LYS A 276 3.30 -21.66 -26.68
CA LYS A 276 3.75 -21.95 -28.04
C LYS A 276 3.31 -20.82 -28.97
N LEU A 277 4.26 -19.97 -29.36
CA LEU A 277 3.98 -18.86 -30.28
C LEU A 277 3.74 -19.38 -31.71
N GLN A 278 2.75 -18.83 -32.38
CA GLN A 278 2.43 -19.19 -33.74
C GLN A 278 3.30 -18.40 -34.73
N PRO A 279 3.89 -19.00 -35.75
CA PRO A 279 4.60 -18.28 -36.80
C PRO A 279 3.71 -17.20 -37.45
N ALA A 280 4.30 -16.06 -37.75
CA ALA A 280 3.62 -15.00 -38.46
C ALA A 280 3.32 -15.42 -39.91
N ASP A 281 2.22 -14.98 -40.50
CA ASP A 281 1.89 -15.29 -41.87
C ASP A 281 2.96 -14.77 -42.82
N GLY A 282 3.23 -15.51 -43.87
CA GLY A 282 4.04 -15.07 -45.00
C GLY A 282 3.16 -14.45 -46.09
N THR A 283 3.75 -13.67 -46.97
CA THR A 283 3.07 -13.07 -48.13
C THR A 283 3.50 -13.73 -49.43
N LEU A 284 2.51 -14.06 -50.28
CA LEU A 284 2.75 -14.56 -51.61
C LEU A 284 2.19 -13.58 -52.66
N THR A 285 3.07 -12.97 -53.44
CA THR A 285 2.68 -12.22 -54.63
C THR A 285 2.61 -13.16 -55.83
N LEU A 286 1.40 -13.38 -56.33
CA LEU A 286 1.13 -14.30 -57.40
C LEU A 286 0.83 -13.57 -58.69
N GLN A 287 1.58 -13.89 -59.75
CA GLN A 287 1.44 -13.30 -61.12
C GLN A 287 1.30 -14.39 -62.12
N THR A 288 0.54 -14.14 -63.20
CA THR A 288 0.43 -15.07 -64.34
C THR A 288 0.65 -14.34 -65.65
N ASN A 289 1.10 -15.07 -66.65
CA ASN A 289 1.15 -14.63 -68.01
C ASN A 289 0.33 -15.61 -68.89
N PRO A 290 -0.84 -15.17 -69.42
CA PRO A 290 -1.44 -13.84 -69.28
C PRO A 290 -2.02 -13.60 -67.89
N SER A 291 -2.15 -12.35 -67.50
CA SER A 291 -2.76 -11.91 -66.22
C SER A 291 -4.29 -12.16 -66.18
N GLY A 292 -4.89 -12.04 -65.03
CA GLY A 292 -6.34 -12.21 -64.82
C GLY A 292 -6.77 -13.67 -64.76
N ALA A 293 -5.91 -14.55 -64.25
CA ALA A 293 -6.26 -15.93 -63.91
C ALA A 293 -6.96 -15.96 -62.55
N ASN A 294 -8.04 -16.71 -62.44
CA ASN A 294 -8.73 -16.97 -61.18
C ASN A 294 -7.82 -17.85 -60.28
N ILE A 295 -7.80 -17.50 -59.03
CA ILE A 295 -7.01 -18.19 -58.00
C ILE A 295 -7.96 -18.92 -57.06
N MET A 296 -7.76 -20.21 -56.89
CA MET A 296 -8.36 -21.00 -55.83
C MET A 296 -7.26 -21.40 -54.86
N LEU A 297 -7.45 -21.03 -53.61
CA LEU A 297 -6.54 -21.42 -52.51
C LEU A 297 -7.25 -22.46 -51.64
N SER A 298 -6.75 -23.67 -51.61
CA SER A 298 -7.38 -24.79 -50.86
C SER A 298 -8.90 -24.86 -51.11
N ASN A 299 -9.30 -24.82 -52.41
CA ASN A 299 -10.67 -24.85 -52.91
C ASN A 299 -11.53 -23.60 -52.62
N THR A 300 -10.95 -22.51 -52.05
CA THR A 300 -11.63 -21.26 -51.84
C THR A 300 -11.15 -20.21 -52.82
N PHE A 301 -12.08 -19.46 -53.47
CA PHE A 301 -11.71 -18.38 -54.37
C PHE A 301 -10.96 -17.24 -53.63
N ALA A 302 -9.77 -16.94 -54.08
CA ALA A 302 -8.84 -15.99 -53.47
C ALA A 302 -8.51 -14.77 -54.34
N GLY A 303 -9.27 -14.56 -55.44
CA GLY A 303 -9.08 -13.41 -56.31
C GLY A 303 -8.53 -13.77 -57.68
N GLN A 304 -7.95 -12.80 -58.41
CA GLN A 304 -7.34 -12.93 -59.71
C GLN A 304 -5.92 -12.37 -59.72
N THR A 305 -5.07 -12.95 -60.58
CA THR A 305 -3.68 -12.49 -60.78
C THR A 305 -3.64 -11.18 -61.59
N PRO A 306 -2.71 -10.23 -61.22
CA PRO A 306 -1.78 -10.30 -60.08
C PRO A 306 -2.46 -9.96 -58.74
N THR A 307 -2.05 -10.66 -57.67
CA THR A 307 -2.55 -10.38 -56.32
C THR A 307 -1.54 -10.81 -55.29
N THR A 308 -1.68 -10.31 -54.04
CA THR A 308 -0.88 -10.72 -52.91
C THR A 308 -1.78 -11.43 -51.87
N LEU A 309 -1.39 -12.62 -51.46
CA LEU A 309 -2.09 -13.48 -50.51
C LEU A 309 -1.29 -13.58 -49.22
N ASN A 310 -1.96 -13.53 -48.05
CA ASN A 310 -1.37 -13.87 -46.77
C ASN A 310 -1.60 -15.37 -46.52
N LEU A 311 -0.52 -16.11 -46.29
CA LEU A 311 -0.54 -17.55 -46.13
C LEU A 311 0.04 -17.91 -44.78
N SER A 312 -0.55 -18.90 -44.11
CA SER A 312 0.04 -19.47 -42.89
C SER A 312 1.44 -19.95 -43.20
N ALA A 313 2.40 -19.56 -42.38
CA ALA A 313 3.79 -19.91 -42.59
C ALA A 313 4.04 -21.42 -42.48
N ASP A 314 5.07 -21.88 -43.18
CA ASP A 314 5.63 -23.23 -43.09
C ASP A 314 4.60 -24.35 -43.35
N THR A 315 3.46 -23.98 -43.95
CA THR A 315 2.38 -24.89 -44.35
C THR A 315 2.31 -24.96 -45.88
N ALA A 316 2.09 -26.13 -46.41
CA ALA A 316 1.89 -26.32 -47.85
C ALA A 316 0.47 -25.86 -48.25
N HIS A 317 0.41 -24.91 -49.17
CA HIS A 317 -0.83 -24.38 -49.72
C HIS A 317 -1.03 -24.81 -51.16
N LEU A 318 -2.16 -25.44 -51.48
CA LEU A 318 -2.48 -25.82 -52.83
C LEU A 318 -3.17 -24.63 -53.54
N ILE A 319 -2.49 -24.13 -54.57
CA ILE A 319 -2.98 -23.02 -55.40
C ILE A 319 -3.37 -23.58 -56.75
N GLN A 320 -4.59 -23.38 -57.17
CA GLN A 320 -5.09 -23.70 -58.50
C GLN A 320 -5.38 -22.43 -59.30
N LEU A 321 -4.83 -22.33 -60.48
CA LEU A 321 -4.96 -21.19 -61.37
C LEU A 321 -5.78 -21.62 -62.60
N SER A 322 -6.83 -20.88 -62.86
CA SER A 322 -7.68 -21.15 -64.04
C SER A 322 -7.97 -19.86 -64.83
N LYS A 323 -7.87 -19.97 -66.14
CA LYS A 323 -8.21 -18.89 -67.04
C LYS A 323 -8.87 -19.49 -68.31
N VAL A 324 -9.90 -18.83 -68.76
CA VAL A 324 -10.60 -19.29 -70.00
C VAL A 324 -9.60 -19.37 -71.16
N GLY A 325 -9.56 -20.46 -71.87
CA GLY A 325 -8.66 -20.72 -72.97
C GLY A 325 -7.22 -21.23 -72.55
N TYR A 326 -7.02 -21.50 -71.28
CA TYR A 326 -5.74 -22.00 -70.79
C TYR A 326 -5.97 -23.25 -69.95
N GLU A 327 -4.93 -24.07 -69.89
CA GLU A 327 -4.89 -25.23 -69.01
C GLU A 327 -4.89 -24.79 -67.56
N THR A 328 -5.61 -25.52 -66.72
CA THR A 328 -5.61 -25.30 -65.29
C THR A 328 -4.24 -25.70 -64.71
N GLU A 329 -3.61 -24.79 -64.00
CA GLU A 329 -2.31 -25.01 -63.36
C GLU A 329 -2.49 -25.17 -61.85
N THR A 330 -1.90 -26.22 -61.29
CA THR A 330 -1.96 -26.46 -59.83
C THR A 330 -0.53 -26.46 -59.30
N ARG A 331 -0.30 -25.72 -58.22
CA ARG A 331 0.99 -25.61 -57.54
C ARG A 331 0.82 -25.71 -56.03
N GLU A 332 1.72 -26.45 -55.45
CA GLU A 332 1.91 -26.44 -54.00
C GLU A 332 2.98 -25.38 -53.64
N VAL A 333 2.65 -24.49 -52.73
CA VAL A 333 3.51 -23.37 -52.34
C VAL A 333 3.59 -23.27 -50.82
N THR A 334 4.82 -23.19 -50.30
CA THR A 334 5.12 -22.88 -48.90
C THR A 334 5.80 -21.51 -48.83
N VAL A 335 5.42 -20.72 -47.84
CA VAL A 335 6.02 -19.42 -47.53
C VAL A 335 6.57 -19.48 -46.13
N ALA A 336 7.80 -19.05 -45.93
CA ALA A 336 8.39 -18.98 -44.59
C ALA A 336 7.75 -17.85 -43.75
N SER A 337 7.87 -17.99 -42.43
CA SER A 337 7.31 -17.02 -41.50
C SER A 337 7.80 -15.59 -41.76
N ALA A 338 6.88 -14.63 -41.82
CA ALA A 338 7.10 -13.21 -42.11
C ALA A 338 7.86 -12.94 -43.42
N ALA A 339 8.00 -13.94 -44.32
CA ALA A 339 8.71 -13.78 -45.56
C ALA A 339 7.75 -13.36 -46.71
N SER A 340 8.33 -12.70 -47.73
CA SER A 340 7.62 -12.35 -48.97
C SER A 340 8.19 -13.20 -50.09
N LYS A 341 7.31 -13.88 -50.83
CA LYS A 341 7.65 -14.71 -51.99
C LYS A 341 6.89 -14.23 -53.20
N THR A 342 7.56 -14.08 -54.32
CA THR A 342 6.89 -13.77 -55.64
C THR A 342 6.96 -14.99 -56.51
N LEU A 343 5.84 -15.38 -57.08
CA LEU A 343 5.69 -16.49 -58.02
C LEU A 343 5.04 -16.01 -59.29
N THR A 344 5.74 -16.13 -60.39
CA THR A 344 5.26 -15.83 -61.75
C THR A 344 5.05 -17.09 -62.53
N ILE A 345 3.83 -17.37 -63.00
CA ILE A 345 3.47 -18.59 -63.71
C ILE A 345 3.02 -18.25 -65.13
N LYS A 346 3.65 -18.88 -66.08
CA LYS A 346 3.22 -18.83 -67.48
C LYS A 346 2.18 -19.92 -67.71
N LEU A 347 0.95 -19.53 -68.07
CA LEU A 347 -0.13 -20.45 -68.34
C LEU A 347 0.03 -21.04 -69.75
N SER A 348 -0.23 -22.34 -69.90
CA SER A 348 -0.24 -23.05 -71.20
C SER A 348 -1.55 -22.84 -71.90
N PRO A 349 -1.56 -22.35 -73.13
CA PRO A 349 -2.81 -22.15 -73.86
C PRO A 349 -3.43 -23.51 -74.23
N LYS A 350 -4.75 -23.64 -74.02
CA LYS A 350 -5.53 -24.76 -74.50
C LYS A 350 -5.90 -24.49 -75.99
N LEU A 351 -5.32 -25.24 -76.88
CA LEU A 351 -5.46 -25.03 -78.33
C LEU A 351 -6.61 -25.87 -78.89
N GLY A 352 -7.50 -25.21 -79.61
CA GLY A 352 -8.49 -25.83 -80.52
C GLY A 352 -7.94 -25.87 -81.95
N ILE A 353 -8.34 -26.87 -82.74
CA ILE A 353 -8.01 -26.98 -84.12
C ILE A 353 -9.29 -26.80 -84.92
N ILE A 354 -9.31 -25.84 -85.87
CA ILE A 354 -10.43 -25.53 -86.74
C ILE A 354 -10.02 -25.95 -88.11
N HIS A 355 -10.87 -26.76 -88.77
CA HIS A 355 -10.74 -27.13 -90.18
C HIS A 355 -11.50 -26.15 -91.03
N LEU A 356 -10.78 -25.51 -91.94
CA LEU A 356 -11.36 -24.50 -92.80
C LEU A 356 -11.45 -25.01 -94.27
N VAL A 357 -12.66 -24.96 -94.85
CA VAL A 357 -12.87 -25.21 -96.22
C VAL A 357 -13.50 -23.92 -96.85
N VAL A 358 -12.69 -23.23 -97.63
CA VAL A 358 -13.06 -21.93 -98.18
C VAL A 358 -12.84 -21.93 -99.70
N ALA A 359 -13.83 -21.41 -100.46
CA ALA A 359 -13.70 -21.19 -101.85
C ALA A 359 -13.95 -19.68 -102.19
N PRO A 360 -13.04 -19.02 -102.90
CA PRO A 360 -11.78 -19.50 -103.47
C PRO A 360 -10.69 -19.71 -102.40
N ALA A 361 -9.77 -20.68 -102.57
CA ALA A 361 -8.78 -21.10 -101.57
C ALA A 361 -7.68 -20.08 -101.24
N ASP A 362 -7.58 -19.01 -102.09
CA ASP A 362 -6.61 -17.94 -101.89
C ASP A 362 -7.20 -16.73 -101.17
N ALA A 363 -8.36 -16.88 -100.53
CA ALA A 363 -8.94 -15.86 -99.66
C ALA A 363 -8.02 -15.63 -98.44
N GLU A 364 -8.05 -14.44 -97.86
CA GLU A 364 -7.30 -14.01 -96.70
C GLU A 364 -8.13 -14.19 -95.45
N ILE A 365 -7.51 -14.67 -94.38
CA ILE A 365 -8.13 -14.85 -93.03
C ILE A 365 -7.64 -13.80 -92.07
N ILE A 366 -8.58 -13.20 -91.37
CA ILE A 366 -8.39 -12.29 -90.26
C ILE A 366 -9.03 -12.91 -89.03
N VAL A 367 -8.27 -13.07 -87.95
CA VAL A 367 -8.76 -13.55 -86.61
C VAL A 367 -8.56 -12.46 -85.61
N ASP A 368 -9.64 -12.06 -84.95
CA ASP A 368 -9.62 -10.99 -83.91
C ASP A 368 -8.95 -9.72 -84.45
N GLY A 369 -9.20 -9.38 -85.73
CA GLY A 369 -8.63 -8.23 -86.39
C GLY A 369 -7.17 -8.37 -86.84
N LYS A 370 -6.56 -9.53 -86.64
CA LYS A 370 -5.17 -9.79 -87.00
C LYS A 370 -5.13 -10.69 -88.26
N PRO A 371 -4.48 -10.27 -89.33
CA PRO A 371 -4.36 -11.09 -90.55
C PRO A 371 -3.50 -12.36 -90.23
N LYS A 372 -3.99 -13.50 -90.69
CA LYS A 372 -3.31 -14.82 -90.57
C LYS A 372 -2.79 -15.34 -91.89
N GLY A 373 -2.93 -14.57 -92.96
CA GLY A 373 -2.54 -14.91 -94.29
C GLY A 373 -3.64 -15.65 -95.09
N LYS A 374 -3.24 -16.41 -96.17
CA LYS A 374 -4.15 -17.22 -96.94
C LYS A 374 -4.75 -18.34 -96.10
N VAL A 375 -5.97 -18.77 -96.49
CA VAL A 375 -6.69 -19.84 -95.78
C VAL A 375 -5.85 -21.08 -95.60
N PRO A 376 -5.43 -21.45 -94.37
CA PRO A 376 -4.80 -22.69 -94.11
C PRO A 376 -5.84 -23.82 -93.98
N ARG A 377 -5.47 -25.09 -94.26
CA ARG A 377 -6.36 -26.23 -94.00
C ARG A 377 -6.77 -26.41 -92.56
N GLN A 378 -5.86 -26.05 -91.68
CA GLN A 378 -6.08 -26.09 -90.25
C GLN A 378 -5.60 -24.78 -89.59
N LEU A 379 -6.43 -24.22 -88.75
CA LEU A 379 -6.10 -23.05 -87.96
C LEU A 379 -6.08 -23.44 -86.47
N ARG A 380 -4.94 -23.23 -85.77
CA ARG A 380 -4.80 -23.46 -84.33
C ARG A 380 -5.02 -22.16 -83.60
N LEU A 381 -6.04 -22.12 -82.77
CA LEU A 381 -6.38 -20.93 -81.93
C LEU A 381 -6.51 -21.38 -80.47
N ILE A 382 -6.37 -20.42 -79.54
CA ILE A 382 -6.71 -20.65 -78.15
C ILE A 382 -8.19 -21.00 -78.06
N ALA A 383 -8.57 -21.97 -77.20
CA ALA A 383 -9.96 -22.42 -77.07
C ALA A 383 -10.84 -21.38 -76.33
N VAL A 384 -11.13 -20.27 -76.98
CA VAL A 384 -12.03 -19.21 -76.62
C VAL A 384 -12.83 -18.71 -77.83
N GLU A 385 -13.83 -17.90 -77.65
CA GLU A 385 -14.56 -17.24 -78.76
C GLU A 385 -13.58 -16.34 -79.52
N HIS A 386 -13.53 -16.54 -80.83
CA HIS A 386 -12.77 -15.72 -81.79
C HIS A 386 -13.70 -15.13 -82.86
N ARG A 387 -13.41 -13.89 -83.32
CA ARG A 387 -14.03 -13.31 -84.51
C ARG A 387 -13.20 -13.69 -85.70
N LEU A 388 -13.82 -14.48 -86.57
CA LEU A 388 -13.25 -14.86 -87.89
C LEU A 388 -13.79 -14.02 -88.98
N GLU A 389 -12.92 -13.43 -89.77
CA GLU A 389 -13.28 -12.69 -91.02
C GLU A 389 -12.47 -13.29 -92.17
N ILE A 390 -13.17 -13.56 -93.31
CA ILE A 390 -12.58 -14.06 -94.52
C ILE A 390 -12.82 -13.03 -95.61
N GLN A 391 -11.74 -12.58 -96.26
CA GLN A 391 -11.76 -11.52 -97.26
C GLN A 391 -11.11 -11.99 -98.57
N LYS A 392 -11.65 -11.57 -99.71
CA LYS A 392 -11.12 -11.73 -101.08
C LYS A 392 -11.53 -10.56 -101.95
N LYS A 393 -10.59 -9.98 -102.71
CA LYS A 393 -10.91 -8.93 -103.67
C LYS A 393 -11.95 -9.43 -104.66
N GLY A 394 -13.05 -8.65 -104.81
CA GLY A 394 -14.21 -8.98 -105.66
C GLY A 394 -15.28 -9.84 -104.99
N TYR A 395 -15.17 -10.15 -103.69
CA TYR A 395 -16.19 -10.86 -102.92
C TYR A 395 -16.62 -10.03 -101.73
N GLN A 396 -17.81 -10.27 -101.17
CA GLN A 396 -18.23 -9.69 -99.91
C GLN A 396 -17.49 -10.38 -98.74
N PRO A 397 -17.00 -9.68 -97.72
CA PRO A 397 -16.35 -10.30 -96.55
C PRO A 397 -17.33 -11.20 -95.79
N TYR A 398 -16.86 -12.43 -95.43
CA TYR A 398 -17.58 -13.33 -94.52
C TYR A 398 -17.13 -13.15 -93.16
N ARG A 399 -18.06 -12.95 -92.20
CA ARG A 399 -17.78 -12.71 -90.79
C ARG A 399 -18.58 -13.68 -89.92
N THR A 400 -17.90 -14.37 -88.95
CA THR A 400 -18.53 -15.27 -88.01
C THR A 400 -17.80 -15.29 -86.73
N ARG A 401 -18.41 -15.85 -85.66
CA ARG A 401 -17.77 -16.19 -84.41
C ARG A 401 -17.55 -17.69 -84.35
N ILE A 402 -16.42 -18.09 -83.82
CA ILE A 402 -16.02 -19.48 -83.69
C ILE A 402 -15.55 -19.69 -82.22
N THR A 403 -15.94 -20.78 -81.58
CA THR A 403 -15.61 -21.13 -80.20
C THR A 403 -14.86 -22.47 -80.13
#